data_3a1941c4aa8f90a3527befa6d4c11e77
#
_entry.id   3a1941c4aa8f90a3527befa6d4c11e77
#
_cell.length_a   1.000
_cell.length_b   1.000
_cell.length_c   1.000
_cell.angle_alpha   90.00
_cell.angle_beta   90.00
_cell.angle_gamma   90.00
#
_symmetry.space_group_name_H-M   'P 1'
#
loop_
_entity.id
_entity.type
_entity.pdbx_description
1 polymer ?
#
loop_
_entity_poly.entity_id
_entity_poly.type
_entity_poly.pdbx_seq_one_letter_code
_entity_poly.pdbx_strand_id
1 'polypeptide(L)'
;IRFINRRRKGTDMLAEKQKTKAAPAVANAILPYLFFNGRCEEAVTFYKKALGGEIEMLMRWKDNPDMPKEGCAPGMQFDPQKIMHATLKVGDAILMASDGMPQEKSGFQGFSVSLTARNEAECDRWFAALAEGGQVQMPLGKTFFAKRFGSVADKFGVSWMIMVPPDAG
;
A
#
# COMPACT_ATOMS: atom_id res chain seq x y z
N ILE A 1 -2.25 40.62 57.26
CA ILE A 1 -2.02 39.19 57.01
C ILE A 1 -2.11 39.00 55.52
N ARG A 2 -0.93 38.86 54.84
CA ARG A 2 -0.82 38.64 53.40
C ARG A 2 -0.81 37.14 53.15
N PHE A 3 -1.79 36.58 52.40
CA PHE A 3 -1.75 35.24 51.86
C PHE A 3 -1.02 35.23 50.52
N ILE A 4 0.11 34.53 50.50
CA ILE A 4 0.94 34.30 49.32
C ILE A 4 0.33 33.14 48.54
N ASN A 5 -0.21 33.45 47.36
CA ASN A 5 -0.75 32.46 46.43
C ASN A 5 0.40 31.86 45.62
N ARG A 6 0.90 30.67 46.02
CA ARG A 6 1.86 29.86 45.24
C ARG A 6 1.14 29.18 44.08
N ARG A 7 1.26 29.74 42.89
CA ARG A 7 0.92 29.03 41.64
C ARG A 7 1.86 27.86 41.47
N ARG A 8 1.33 26.65 41.55
CA ARG A 8 1.99 25.43 41.09
C ARG A 8 2.04 25.45 39.57
N LYS A 9 3.26 25.62 38.99
CA LYS A 9 3.59 25.21 37.65
C LYS A 9 3.77 23.70 37.72
N GLY A 10 2.83 22.95 37.19
CA GLY A 10 2.88 21.50 37.10
C GLY A 10 2.40 21.09 35.73
N THR A 11 3.37 20.69 34.89
CA THR A 11 3.31 19.62 33.90
C THR A 11 2.11 19.61 32.95
N ASP A 12 2.23 20.42 31.95
CA ASP A 12 1.46 20.26 30.71
C ASP A 12 2.47 19.88 29.59
N MET A 13 3.07 18.72 29.78
CA MET A 13 3.86 18.03 28.76
C MET A 13 3.34 16.61 28.77
N LEU A 14 2.64 16.22 27.72
CA LEU A 14 2.37 14.88 27.22
C LEU A 14 0.92 14.78 26.68
N ALA A 15 0.63 15.57 25.66
CA ALA A 15 -0.45 15.25 24.73
C ALA A 15 -0.09 15.79 23.35
N GLU A 16 1.08 15.38 22.85
CA GLU A 16 1.37 15.45 21.43
C GLU A 16 0.54 14.36 20.77
N LYS A 17 -0.73 14.69 20.49
CA LYS A 17 -1.61 13.90 19.64
C LYS A 17 -0.87 13.65 18.34
N GLN A 18 -0.45 12.41 18.10
CA GLN A 18 -0.10 11.92 16.78
C GLN A 18 -1.30 12.28 15.87
N LYS A 19 -1.14 13.35 15.12
CA LYS A 19 -2.00 13.67 14.00
C LYS A 19 -1.78 12.54 12.99
N THR A 20 -2.66 11.56 12.98
CA THR A 20 -2.82 10.65 11.86
C THR A 20 -3.06 11.53 10.64
N LYS A 21 -2.04 11.63 9.79
CA LYS A 21 -2.11 12.36 8.54
C LYS A 21 -3.12 11.59 7.69
N ALA A 22 -4.34 12.12 7.59
CA ALA A 22 -5.34 11.57 6.71
C ALA A 22 -4.72 11.45 5.30
N ALA A 23 -4.91 10.30 4.65
CA ALA A 23 -4.51 10.13 3.26
C ALA A 23 -5.03 11.32 2.45
N PRO A 24 -4.26 11.84 1.47
CA PRO A 24 -4.72 12.95 0.65
C PRO A 24 -6.07 12.54 0.05
N ALA A 25 -7.07 13.39 0.23
CA ALA A 25 -8.38 13.21 -0.35
C ALA A 25 -8.23 13.34 -1.87
N VAL A 26 -7.98 12.23 -2.56
CA VAL A 26 -8.04 12.15 -4.02
C VAL A 26 -9.51 12.11 -4.36
N ALA A 27 -10.10 13.26 -4.63
CA ALA A 27 -11.49 13.35 -5.03
C ALA A 27 -11.68 12.69 -6.41
N ASN A 28 -12.69 11.81 -6.53
CA ASN A 28 -13.09 11.17 -7.79
C ASN A 28 -12.01 10.27 -8.44
N ALA A 29 -11.22 9.55 -7.64
CA ALA A 29 -10.23 8.61 -8.14
C ALA A 29 -10.72 7.15 -8.00
N ILE A 30 -10.40 6.33 -8.99
CA ILE A 30 -10.50 4.88 -8.89
C ILE A 30 -9.13 4.38 -8.45
N LEU A 31 -9.06 3.75 -7.28
CA LEU A 31 -7.82 3.25 -6.70
C LEU A 31 -7.87 1.74 -6.58
N PRO A 32 -6.79 1.02 -6.94
CA PRO A 32 -6.73 -0.41 -6.71
C PRO A 32 -6.68 -0.71 -5.21
N TYR A 33 -7.43 -1.72 -4.78
CA TYR A 33 -7.42 -2.25 -3.42
C TYR A 33 -7.14 -3.75 -3.46
N LEU A 34 -6.00 -4.18 -2.89
CA LEU A 34 -5.50 -5.55 -3.00
C LEU A 34 -5.59 -6.28 -1.64
N PHE A 35 -6.02 -7.55 -1.68
CA PHE A 35 -6.15 -8.39 -0.49
C PHE A 35 -5.09 -9.50 -0.51
N PHE A 36 -4.22 -9.52 0.50
CA PHE A 36 -3.03 -10.39 0.53
C PHE A 36 -3.14 -11.60 1.47
N ASN A 37 -4.29 -11.81 2.09
CA ASN A 37 -4.57 -12.97 2.95
C ASN A 37 -3.45 -13.26 3.98
N GLY A 38 -3.10 -12.23 4.76
CA GLY A 38 -2.10 -12.32 5.82
C GLY A 38 -0.68 -11.96 5.41
N ARG A 39 -0.43 -11.57 4.15
CA ARG A 39 0.87 -11.15 3.63
C ARG A 39 0.91 -9.66 3.22
N CYS A 40 -0.05 -8.86 3.67
CA CYS A 40 -0.17 -7.46 3.25
C CYS A 40 1.09 -6.64 3.60
N GLU A 41 1.61 -6.74 4.83
CA GLU A 41 2.80 -6.00 5.26
C GLU A 41 4.04 -6.41 4.44
N GLU A 42 4.20 -7.69 4.14
CA GLU A 42 5.27 -8.18 3.26
C GLU A 42 5.13 -7.59 1.85
N ALA A 43 3.91 -7.58 1.30
CA ALA A 43 3.65 -7.08 -0.04
C ALA A 43 3.91 -5.58 -0.16
N VAL A 44 3.36 -4.74 0.74
CA VAL A 44 3.56 -3.29 0.66
C VAL A 44 5.01 -2.89 0.93
N THR A 45 5.73 -3.65 1.79
CA THR A 45 7.15 -3.44 2.02
C THR A 45 7.98 -3.78 0.77
N PHE A 46 7.64 -4.86 0.09
CA PHE A 46 8.24 -5.23 -1.18
C PHE A 46 8.00 -4.15 -2.25
N TYR A 47 6.75 -3.70 -2.43
CA TYR A 47 6.44 -2.66 -3.42
C TYR A 47 7.08 -1.32 -3.10
N LYS A 48 7.16 -0.92 -1.83
CA LYS A 48 7.93 0.25 -1.42
C LYS A 48 9.37 0.19 -1.95
N LYS A 49 10.05 -0.95 -1.77
CA LYS A 49 11.43 -1.14 -2.23
C LYS A 49 11.52 -1.23 -3.75
N ALA A 50 10.65 -2.03 -4.38
CA ALA A 50 10.68 -2.29 -5.82
C ALA A 50 10.38 -1.05 -6.66
N LEU A 51 9.39 -0.26 -6.24
CA LEU A 51 8.88 0.88 -6.99
C LEU A 51 9.42 2.24 -6.51
N GLY A 52 10.15 2.27 -5.38
CA GLY A 52 10.63 3.51 -4.79
C GLY A 52 9.50 4.34 -4.16
N GLY A 53 8.46 3.66 -3.65
CA GLY A 53 7.30 4.28 -3.03
C GLY A 53 7.45 4.55 -1.53
N GLU A 54 6.42 5.11 -0.95
CA GLU A 54 6.30 5.41 0.48
C GLU A 54 5.02 4.80 1.05
N ILE A 55 5.14 4.12 2.20
CA ILE A 55 3.97 3.64 2.94
C ILE A 55 3.44 4.83 3.76
N GLU A 56 2.32 5.42 3.33
CA GLU A 56 1.70 6.57 4.01
C GLU A 56 0.86 6.13 5.20
N MET A 57 0.28 4.94 5.14
CA MET A 57 -0.53 4.36 6.21
C MET A 57 -0.31 2.85 6.30
N LEU A 58 -0.20 2.36 7.52
CA LEU A 58 -0.21 0.93 7.85
C LEU A 58 -0.94 0.76 9.18
N MET A 59 -2.17 0.27 9.13
CA MET A 59 -3.05 0.13 10.29
C MET A 59 -3.37 -1.36 10.52
N ARG A 60 -3.19 -1.82 11.74
CA ARG A 60 -3.57 -3.17 12.16
C ARG A 60 -4.97 -3.19 12.76
N TRP A 61 -5.58 -4.36 12.84
CA TRP A 61 -6.88 -4.49 13.50
C TRP A 61 -6.84 -4.02 14.96
N LYS A 62 -5.77 -4.29 15.71
CA LYS A 62 -5.61 -3.82 17.09
C LYS A 62 -5.56 -2.30 17.26
N ASP A 63 -5.25 -1.57 16.20
CA ASP A 63 -5.12 -0.11 16.20
C ASP A 63 -6.47 0.58 15.90
N ASN A 64 -7.51 -0.20 15.57
CA ASN A 64 -8.85 0.30 15.30
C ASN A 64 -9.55 0.70 16.61
N PRO A 65 -9.86 1.99 16.84
CA PRO A 65 -10.51 2.46 18.08
C PRO A 65 -11.95 1.95 18.22
N ASP A 66 -12.59 1.60 17.11
CA ASP A 66 -13.99 1.14 17.07
C ASP A 66 -14.09 -0.39 17.11
N MET A 67 -12.96 -1.08 17.28
CA MET A 67 -12.94 -2.54 17.39
C MET A 67 -13.69 -2.99 18.65
N PRO A 68 -14.75 -3.80 18.54
CA PRO A 68 -15.41 -4.38 19.69
C PRO A 68 -14.42 -5.19 20.53
N LYS A 69 -14.43 -5.01 21.86
CA LYS A 69 -13.54 -5.75 22.76
C LYS A 69 -13.74 -7.26 22.70
N GLU A 70 -14.88 -7.72 22.20
CA GLU A 70 -15.30 -9.12 22.12
C GLU A 70 -15.30 -9.69 20.68
N GLY A 71 -14.71 -8.96 19.70
CA GLY A 71 -14.68 -9.37 18.28
C GLY A 71 -15.86 -8.86 17.47
N CYS A 72 -15.73 -8.88 16.14
CA CYS A 72 -16.66 -8.17 15.24
C CYS A 72 -17.97 -8.91 14.93
N ALA A 73 -18.11 -10.15 15.22
CA ALA A 73 -19.35 -10.94 15.15
C ALA A 73 -19.15 -12.30 15.80
N PRO A 74 -20.21 -12.97 16.29
CA PRO A 74 -20.13 -14.32 16.77
C PRO A 74 -19.54 -15.26 15.70
N GLY A 75 -18.38 -15.88 15.97
CA GLY A 75 -17.71 -16.80 15.08
C GLY A 75 -16.64 -16.21 14.17
N MET A 76 -16.42 -14.88 14.17
CA MET A 76 -15.38 -14.23 13.38
C MET A 76 -14.12 -14.04 14.23
N GLN A 77 -13.08 -14.82 13.95
CA GLN A 77 -11.78 -14.67 14.59
C GLN A 77 -10.91 -13.71 13.78
N PHE A 78 -10.68 -12.52 14.32
CA PHE A 78 -9.70 -11.58 13.77
C PHE A 78 -8.36 -11.76 14.47
N ASP A 79 -7.31 -11.89 13.69
CA ASP A 79 -5.95 -11.74 14.23
C ASP A 79 -5.68 -10.24 14.39
N PRO A 80 -5.51 -9.73 15.64
CA PRO A 80 -5.29 -8.30 15.87
C PRO A 80 -3.99 -7.78 15.24
N GLN A 81 -3.07 -8.65 14.87
CA GLN A 81 -1.80 -8.27 14.22
C GLN A 81 -1.91 -8.09 12.70
N LYS A 82 -2.99 -8.59 12.07
CA LYS A 82 -3.19 -8.47 10.62
C LYS A 82 -3.44 -7.02 10.22
N ILE A 83 -3.04 -6.72 8.98
CA ILE A 83 -3.21 -5.39 8.40
C ILE A 83 -4.67 -5.20 7.99
N MET A 84 -5.32 -4.25 8.66
CA MET A 84 -6.68 -3.82 8.34
C MET A 84 -6.68 -2.91 7.12
N HIS A 85 -5.70 -2.02 7.02
CA HIS A 85 -5.54 -1.10 5.90
C HIS A 85 -4.10 -0.65 5.73
N ALA A 86 -3.66 -0.57 4.48
CA ALA A 86 -2.38 0.02 4.10
C ALA A 86 -2.57 0.93 2.88
N THR A 87 -1.81 2.01 2.83
CA THR A 87 -1.73 2.92 1.69
C THR A 87 -0.26 3.07 1.28
N LEU A 88 0.03 2.71 0.04
CA LEU A 88 1.34 2.89 -0.59
C LEU A 88 1.21 3.96 -1.67
N LYS A 89 2.10 4.95 -1.63
CA LYS A 89 2.22 5.99 -2.64
C LYS A 89 3.45 5.75 -3.51
N VAL A 90 3.28 5.81 -4.83
CA VAL A 90 4.36 5.70 -5.84
C VAL A 90 4.20 6.88 -6.80
N GLY A 91 5.06 7.89 -6.68
CA GLY A 91 4.82 9.17 -7.37
C GLY A 91 3.48 9.78 -6.93
N ASP A 92 2.58 10.00 -7.87
CA ASP A 92 1.21 10.49 -7.60
C ASP A 92 0.17 9.36 -7.49
N ALA A 93 0.57 8.11 -7.78
CA ALA A 93 -0.32 6.95 -7.70
C ALA A 93 -0.46 6.42 -6.28
N ILE A 94 -1.65 5.95 -5.96
CA ILE A 94 -1.99 5.32 -4.68
C ILE A 94 -2.41 3.88 -4.92
N LEU A 95 -1.82 2.98 -4.16
CA LEU A 95 -2.21 1.58 -4.03
C LEU A 95 -2.70 1.34 -2.61
N MET A 96 -3.90 0.80 -2.46
CA MET A 96 -4.43 0.40 -1.16
C MET A 96 -4.36 -1.12 -1.00
N ALA A 97 -4.21 -1.56 0.23
CA ALA A 97 -4.09 -2.99 0.53
C ALA A 97 -4.59 -3.34 1.94
N SER A 98 -4.93 -4.60 2.12
CA SER A 98 -5.15 -5.19 3.44
C SER A 98 -4.89 -6.70 3.41
N ASP A 99 -4.93 -7.33 4.57
CA ASP A 99 -4.95 -8.78 4.64
C ASP A 99 -6.31 -9.37 4.26
N GLY A 100 -7.36 -8.53 4.27
CA GLY A 100 -8.72 -8.99 3.99
C GLY A 100 -9.27 -9.94 5.05
N MET A 101 -10.34 -10.61 4.70
CA MET A 101 -10.90 -11.69 5.48
C MET A 101 -10.20 -13.01 5.12
N PRO A 102 -10.09 -13.97 6.05
CA PRO A 102 -9.55 -15.29 5.75
C PRO A 102 -10.31 -15.91 4.57
N GLN A 103 -9.60 -16.23 3.51
CA GLN A 103 -10.17 -16.86 2.32
C GLN A 103 -9.49 -18.20 2.09
N GLU A 104 -10.26 -19.21 1.68
CA GLU A 104 -9.73 -20.53 1.36
C GLU A 104 -8.85 -20.51 0.11
N LYS A 105 -9.13 -19.58 -0.82
CA LYS A 105 -8.33 -19.38 -2.04
C LYS A 105 -8.10 -17.89 -2.22
N SER A 106 -6.85 -17.46 -2.08
CA SER A 106 -6.41 -16.14 -2.50
C SER A 106 -5.81 -16.22 -3.91
N GLY A 107 -6.16 -15.27 -4.76
CA GLY A 107 -5.59 -15.18 -6.10
C GLY A 107 -6.00 -13.89 -6.79
N PHE A 108 -5.06 -13.37 -7.58
CA PHE A 108 -5.25 -12.15 -8.37
C PHE A 108 -5.46 -12.55 -9.82
N GLN A 109 -6.73 -12.58 -10.27
CA GLN A 109 -7.08 -13.02 -11.63
C GLN A 109 -7.96 -11.99 -12.33
N GLY A 110 -7.81 -11.89 -13.65
CA GLY A 110 -8.68 -11.09 -14.49
C GLY A 110 -8.40 -9.59 -14.47
N PHE A 111 -7.29 -9.15 -13.86
CA PHE A 111 -6.85 -7.75 -13.89
C PHE A 111 -5.32 -7.65 -13.83
N SER A 112 -4.81 -6.47 -14.15
CA SER A 112 -3.40 -6.10 -13.94
C SER A 112 -3.34 -4.67 -13.41
N VAL A 113 -2.35 -4.40 -12.58
CA VAL A 113 -2.01 -3.04 -12.18
C VAL A 113 -1.06 -2.47 -13.22
N SER A 114 -1.39 -1.31 -13.79
CA SER A 114 -0.56 -0.67 -14.82
C SER A 114 0.32 0.41 -14.22
N LEU A 115 1.62 0.37 -14.55
CA LEU A 115 2.62 1.35 -14.18
C LEU A 115 3.16 2.05 -15.42
N THR A 116 3.07 3.38 -15.42
CA THR A 116 3.68 4.21 -16.46
C THR A 116 4.98 4.79 -15.91
N ALA A 117 6.10 4.34 -16.44
CA ALA A 117 7.42 4.81 -16.06
C ALA A 117 7.77 6.10 -16.83
N ARG A 118 8.57 6.96 -16.21
CA ARG A 118 9.03 8.23 -16.82
C ARG A 118 10.02 8.02 -17.95
N ASN A 119 10.77 6.93 -17.91
CA ASN A 119 11.78 6.57 -18.90
C ASN A 119 12.06 5.06 -18.89
N GLU A 120 12.82 4.60 -19.88
CA GLU A 120 13.14 3.17 -20.04
C GLU A 120 13.96 2.60 -18.87
N ALA A 121 14.89 3.38 -18.30
CA ALA A 121 15.69 2.93 -17.15
C ALA A 121 14.84 2.67 -15.90
N GLU A 122 13.82 3.50 -15.67
CA GLU A 122 12.86 3.29 -14.57
C GLU A 122 11.97 2.08 -14.85
N CYS A 123 11.51 1.92 -16.09
CA CYS A 123 10.74 0.76 -16.54
C CYS A 123 11.51 -0.54 -16.31
N ASP A 124 12.77 -0.61 -16.75
CA ASP A 124 13.63 -1.77 -16.60
C ASP A 124 13.88 -2.12 -15.13
N ARG A 125 14.13 -1.11 -14.29
CA ARG A 125 14.32 -1.28 -12.84
C ARG A 125 13.06 -1.83 -12.17
N TRP A 126 11.90 -1.25 -12.43
CA TRP A 126 10.63 -1.71 -11.86
C TRP A 126 10.28 -3.12 -12.30
N PHE A 127 10.45 -3.39 -13.59
CA PHE A 127 10.19 -4.71 -14.13
C PHE A 127 11.09 -5.79 -13.49
N ALA A 128 12.40 -5.54 -13.41
CA ALA A 128 13.34 -6.46 -12.78
C ALA A 128 13.02 -6.71 -11.31
N ALA A 129 12.70 -5.65 -10.56
CA ALA A 129 12.36 -5.75 -9.15
C ALA A 129 11.05 -6.50 -8.89
N LEU A 130 10.02 -6.27 -9.72
CA LEU A 130 8.74 -6.98 -9.61
C LEU A 130 8.82 -8.45 -10.06
N ALA A 131 9.75 -8.75 -10.98
CA ALA A 131 10.00 -10.11 -11.45
C ALA A 131 10.76 -10.97 -10.43
N GLU A 132 11.37 -10.35 -9.39
CA GLU A 132 12.10 -11.08 -8.36
C GLU A 132 11.18 -12.01 -7.56
N GLY A 133 11.39 -13.33 -7.73
CA GLY A 133 10.53 -14.37 -7.13
C GLY A 133 9.16 -14.50 -7.77
N GLY A 134 8.92 -13.80 -8.88
CA GLY A 134 7.69 -13.83 -9.67
C GLY A 134 7.86 -14.56 -10.99
N GLN A 135 6.96 -14.30 -11.93
CA GLN A 135 6.93 -14.91 -13.26
C GLN A 135 6.80 -13.84 -14.35
N VAL A 136 7.75 -13.78 -15.26
CA VAL A 136 7.64 -12.94 -16.47
C VAL A 136 6.54 -13.51 -17.36
N GLN A 137 5.50 -12.73 -17.61
CA GLN A 137 4.39 -13.06 -18.50
C GLN A 137 4.67 -12.59 -19.92
N MET A 138 5.23 -11.38 -20.07
CA MET A 138 5.69 -10.81 -21.32
C MET A 138 7.01 -10.08 -21.09
N PRO A 139 8.11 -10.48 -21.75
CA PRO A 139 9.40 -9.78 -21.62
C PRO A 139 9.30 -8.32 -22.04
N LEU A 140 10.14 -7.47 -21.44
CA LEU A 140 10.25 -6.07 -21.85
C LEU A 140 10.69 -5.96 -23.32
N GLY A 141 9.93 -5.19 -24.10
CA GLY A 141 10.24 -4.93 -25.49
C GLY A 141 9.57 -3.66 -26.00
N LYS A 142 9.97 -3.21 -27.18
CA LYS A 142 9.29 -2.15 -27.91
C LYS A 142 8.01 -2.72 -28.54
N THR A 143 6.92 -1.96 -28.49
CA THR A 143 5.65 -2.29 -29.15
C THR A 143 5.23 -1.14 -30.06
N PHE A 144 4.13 -1.31 -30.80
CA PHE A 144 3.62 -0.22 -31.65
C PHE A 144 2.99 0.93 -30.84
N PHE A 145 2.62 0.68 -29.56
CA PHE A 145 1.96 1.63 -28.66
C PHE A 145 2.83 2.11 -27.51
N ALA A 146 4.03 1.57 -27.34
CA ALA A 146 4.93 1.92 -26.26
C ALA A 146 6.39 1.79 -26.65
N LYS A 147 7.26 2.69 -26.16
CA LYS A 147 8.72 2.58 -26.29
C LYS A 147 9.25 1.34 -25.59
N ARG A 148 8.66 1.02 -24.47
CA ARG A 148 8.99 -0.12 -23.63
C ARG A 148 7.71 -0.64 -22.99
N PHE A 149 7.46 -1.94 -23.06
CA PHE A 149 6.30 -2.60 -22.45
C PHE A 149 6.68 -4.02 -22.04
N GLY A 150 6.18 -4.46 -20.91
CA GLY A 150 6.26 -5.83 -20.45
C GLY A 150 5.26 -6.11 -19.35
N SER A 151 5.05 -7.38 -19.05
CA SER A 151 4.18 -7.79 -17.94
C SER A 151 4.80 -8.90 -17.11
N VAL A 152 4.50 -8.87 -15.82
CA VAL A 152 5.03 -9.80 -14.82
C VAL A 152 3.96 -10.07 -13.77
N ALA A 153 3.82 -11.32 -13.35
CA ALA A 153 3.18 -11.65 -12.08
C ALA A 153 4.25 -11.64 -11.01
N ASP A 154 4.08 -10.84 -9.96
CA ASP A 154 5.02 -10.80 -8.86
C ASP A 154 4.93 -12.05 -7.95
N LYS A 155 5.78 -12.13 -6.94
CA LYS A 155 5.82 -13.24 -5.98
C LYS A 155 4.57 -13.40 -5.11
N PHE A 156 3.65 -12.42 -5.14
CA PHE A 156 2.34 -12.49 -4.50
C PHE A 156 1.23 -12.89 -5.49
N GLY A 157 1.56 -12.99 -6.78
CA GLY A 157 0.63 -13.32 -7.85
C GLY A 157 -0.10 -12.12 -8.44
N VAL A 158 0.23 -10.89 -8.05
CA VAL A 158 -0.34 -9.68 -8.65
C VAL A 158 0.28 -9.48 -10.04
N SER A 159 -0.58 -9.34 -11.05
CA SER A 159 -0.14 -9.05 -12.41
C SER A 159 0.11 -7.55 -12.59
N TRP A 160 1.27 -7.22 -13.15
CA TRP A 160 1.72 -5.86 -13.43
C TRP A 160 1.98 -5.69 -14.92
N MET A 161 1.52 -4.58 -15.50
CA MET A 161 1.92 -4.09 -16.81
C MET A 161 2.80 -2.86 -16.59
N ILE A 162 4.00 -2.86 -17.15
CA ILE A 162 4.93 -1.75 -16.98
C ILE A 162 5.25 -1.20 -18.37
N MET A 163 5.15 0.12 -18.54
CA MET A 163 5.35 0.74 -19.83
C MET A 163 5.99 2.12 -19.78
N VAL A 164 6.64 2.47 -20.88
CA VAL A 164 6.98 3.84 -21.25
C VAL A 164 6.17 4.20 -22.49
N PRO A 165 5.30 5.23 -22.42
CA PRO A 165 4.51 5.63 -23.57
C PRO A 165 5.40 6.12 -24.72
N PRO A 166 4.87 6.19 -25.96
CA PRO A 166 5.57 6.83 -27.07
C PRO A 166 5.81 8.32 -26.77
N ASP A 167 6.70 8.96 -27.52
CA ASP A 167 6.82 10.41 -27.47
C ASP A 167 5.48 11.05 -27.81
N ALA A 168 5.13 12.11 -27.10
CA ALA A 168 4.02 12.94 -27.51
C ALA A 168 4.36 13.52 -28.90
N GLY A 169 3.55 13.14 -29.90
CA GLY A 169 3.69 13.63 -31.27
C GLY A 169 3.33 15.12 -31.34
#